data_fec0af62cd948fb7466cdce094d467b7
#
_entry.id   fec0af62cd948fb7466cdce094d467b7
#
_cell.length_a   1.000
_cell.length_b   1.000
_cell.length_c   1.000
_cell.angle_alpha   90.00
_cell.angle_beta   90.00
_cell.angle_gamma   90.00
#
_symmetry.space_group_name_H-M   'P 1'
#
loop_
_entity.id
_entity.type
_entity.pdbx_description
1 polymer ?
#
loop_
_entity_poly.entity_id
_entity_poly.type
_entity_poly.pdbx_seq_one_letter_code
_entity_poly.pdbx_strand_id
1 'polypeptide(L)'
;CPLEDAVENIDIGGPTMVRSAAKNHKDVAIVVKSSDYDAIIKEMDDNEGSLTLATRFDLAIKAFEHTAAYDSMIANYFGSMVPAYHGESKEAAGRFPRTLNLNFIKKLDMRYGENSHQQAAFYIEENVKEASVATATQVQGKALSYNNIADTDAALECVKEFNEPACVIVKHANPCGVAVS
;
A
#
# COMPACT_ATOMS: atom_id res chain seq x y z
N CYS A 1 -19.41 4.79 -8.12
CA CYS A 1 -20.57 4.05 -8.62
C CYS A 1 -21.79 4.33 -7.74
N PRO A 2 -23.04 4.11 -8.21
CA PRO A 2 -24.23 4.15 -7.37
C PRO A 2 -24.16 3.15 -6.21
N LEU A 3 -24.84 3.47 -5.10
CA LEU A 3 -24.82 2.61 -3.90
C LEU A 3 -25.39 1.22 -4.16
N GLU A 4 -26.47 1.15 -4.93
CA GLU A 4 -27.14 -0.12 -5.29
C GLU A 4 -26.18 -1.03 -6.08
N ASP A 5 -25.45 -0.48 -7.05
CA ASP A 5 -24.45 -1.22 -7.82
C ASP A 5 -23.29 -1.69 -6.92
N ALA A 6 -22.86 -0.85 -5.97
CA ALA A 6 -21.82 -1.23 -5.03
C ALA A 6 -22.28 -2.39 -4.15
N VAL A 7 -23.50 -2.35 -3.63
CA VAL A 7 -24.08 -3.43 -2.79
C VAL A 7 -24.18 -4.73 -3.56
N GLU A 8 -24.70 -4.69 -4.80
CA GLU A 8 -24.86 -5.90 -5.64
C GLU A 8 -23.53 -6.57 -5.97
N ASN A 9 -22.46 -5.79 -6.10
CA ASN A 9 -21.14 -6.30 -6.47
C ASN A 9 -20.24 -6.68 -5.28
N ILE A 10 -20.73 -6.61 -4.02
CA ILE A 10 -19.96 -7.10 -2.88
C ILE A 10 -19.89 -8.63 -2.92
N ASP A 11 -18.67 -9.14 -3.04
CA ASP A 11 -18.40 -10.57 -2.95
C ASP A 11 -18.43 -11.04 -1.49
N ILE A 12 -19.27 -12.01 -1.20
CA ILE A 12 -19.39 -12.62 0.13
C ILE A 12 -18.64 -13.95 0.18
N GLY A 13 -18.87 -14.81 -0.81
CA GLY A 13 -18.38 -16.19 -0.83
C GLY A 13 -16.85 -16.28 -1.00
N GLY A 14 -16.30 -15.52 -1.92
CA GLY A 14 -14.87 -15.50 -2.20
C GLY A 14 -14.03 -15.11 -0.96
N PRO A 15 -14.26 -13.94 -0.34
CA PRO A 15 -13.55 -13.57 0.89
C PRO A 15 -13.70 -14.58 2.03
N THR A 16 -14.89 -15.18 2.18
CA THR A 16 -15.16 -16.21 3.21
C THR A 16 -14.28 -17.44 2.97
N MET A 17 -14.23 -17.96 1.74
CA MET A 17 -13.43 -19.13 1.38
C MET A 17 -11.93 -18.85 1.49
N VAL A 18 -11.48 -17.69 1.04
CA VAL A 18 -10.09 -17.24 1.13
C VAL A 18 -9.62 -17.20 2.59
N ARG A 19 -10.42 -16.59 3.48
CA ARG A 19 -10.11 -16.52 4.92
C ARG A 19 -10.09 -17.90 5.58
N SER A 20 -11.01 -18.79 5.21
CA SER A 20 -11.05 -20.15 5.73
C SER A 20 -9.80 -20.94 5.34
N ALA A 21 -9.40 -20.86 4.06
CA ALA A 21 -8.20 -21.50 3.56
C ALA A 21 -6.92 -20.93 4.22
N ALA A 22 -6.80 -19.62 4.32
CA ALA A 22 -5.67 -18.95 4.97
C ALA A 22 -5.52 -19.35 6.43
N LYS A 23 -6.61 -19.47 7.18
CA LYS A 23 -6.60 -19.94 8.56
C LYS A 23 -6.04 -21.37 8.68
N ASN A 24 -6.25 -22.19 7.65
CA ASN A 24 -5.77 -23.58 7.59
C ASN A 24 -4.41 -23.72 6.86
N HIS A 25 -3.55 -22.71 6.90
CA HIS A 25 -2.26 -22.65 6.19
C HIS A 25 -1.30 -23.80 6.50
N LYS A 26 -1.51 -24.55 7.58
CA LYS A 26 -0.70 -25.73 7.88
C LYS A 26 -0.84 -26.82 6.80
N ASP A 27 -2.04 -26.91 6.21
CA ASP A 27 -2.39 -27.96 5.26
C ASP A 27 -2.81 -27.42 3.89
N VAL A 28 -3.14 -26.12 3.79
CA VAL A 28 -3.70 -25.49 2.60
C VAL A 28 -2.84 -24.29 2.16
N ALA A 29 -2.57 -24.21 0.85
CA ALA A 29 -2.06 -23.01 0.21
C ALA A 29 -3.22 -22.25 -0.45
N ILE A 30 -3.35 -20.96 -0.19
CA ILE A 30 -4.31 -20.09 -0.84
C ILE A 30 -3.57 -18.97 -1.57
N VAL A 31 -3.82 -18.83 -2.87
CA VAL A 31 -3.14 -17.85 -3.72
C VAL A 31 -4.14 -16.78 -4.16
N VAL A 32 -3.87 -15.54 -3.84
CA VAL A 32 -4.74 -14.39 -4.16
C VAL A 32 -4.13 -13.43 -5.17
N LYS A 33 -2.86 -13.62 -5.53
CA LYS A 33 -2.16 -12.81 -6.54
C LYS A 33 -1.55 -13.70 -7.62
N SER A 34 -1.83 -13.41 -8.88
CA SER A 34 -1.25 -14.13 -10.03
C SER A 34 0.28 -14.00 -10.12
N SER A 35 0.83 -12.91 -9.59
CA SER A 35 2.29 -12.70 -9.52
C SER A 35 3.04 -13.74 -8.68
N ASP A 36 2.35 -14.52 -7.86
CA ASP A 36 2.96 -15.56 -7.03
C ASP A 36 3.05 -16.91 -7.76
N TYR A 37 2.38 -17.10 -8.91
CA TYR A 37 2.29 -18.39 -9.59
C TYR A 37 3.63 -18.98 -9.97
N ASP A 38 4.52 -18.20 -10.59
CA ASP A 38 5.82 -18.69 -11.06
C ASP A 38 6.69 -19.20 -9.90
N ALA A 39 6.70 -18.44 -8.78
CA ALA A 39 7.44 -18.84 -7.58
C ALA A 39 6.88 -20.12 -6.94
N ILE A 40 5.56 -20.26 -6.92
CA ILE A 40 4.85 -21.43 -6.39
C ILE A 40 5.14 -22.64 -7.24
N ILE A 41 5.01 -22.54 -8.57
CA ILE A 41 5.27 -23.63 -9.51
C ILE A 41 6.72 -24.09 -9.36
N LYS A 42 7.66 -23.13 -9.33
CA LYS A 42 9.07 -23.46 -9.15
C LYS A 42 9.33 -24.21 -7.83
N GLU A 43 8.75 -23.78 -6.73
CA GLU A 43 8.92 -24.46 -5.43
C GLU A 43 8.32 -25.88 -5.47
N MET A 44 7.18 -26.07 -6.11
CA MET A 44 6.58 -27.40 -6.28
C MET A 44 7.45 -28.31 -7.13
N ASP A 45 8.05 -27.80 -8.21
CA ASP A 45 8.98 -28.55 -9.05
C ASP A 45 10.23 -28.99 -8.29
N ASP A 46 10.77 -28.06 -7.45
CA ASP A 46 11.97 -28.30 -6.64
C ASP A 46 11.69 -29.19 -5.41
N ASN A 47 10.42 -29.38 -5.01
CA ASN A 47 10.03 -30.00 -3.74
C ASN A 47 8.94 -31.09 -3.91
N GLU A 48 9.07 -31.94 -4.91
CA GLU A 48 8.21 -33.11 -5.16
C GLU A 48 6.69 -32.79 -5.18
N GLY A 49 6.31 -31.67 -5.74
CA GLY A 49 4.92 -31.20 -5.84
C GLY A 49 4.37 -30.58 -4.57
N SER A 50 5.22 -30.26 -3.59
CA SER A 50 4.81 -29.73 -2.28
C SER A 50 5.30 -28.29 -2.08
N LEU A 51 4.59 -27.54 -1.25
CA LEU A 51 5.01 -26.23 -0.75
C LEU A 51 5.46 -26.34 0.72
N THR A 52 6.46 -25.55 1.08
CA THR A 52 6.91 -25.49 2.46
C THR A 52 5.86 -24.82 3.37
N LEU A 53 5.93 -25.08 4.68
CA LEU A 53 5.07 -24.40 5.65
C LEU A 53 5.30 -22.87 5.64
N ALA A 54 6.54 -22.45 5.42
CA ALA A 54 6.89 -21.02 5.35
C ALA A 54 6.17 -20.34 4.17
N THR A 55 6.19 -20.95 2.99
CA THR A 55 5.48 -20.44 1.82
C THR A 55 3.97 -20.42 2.04
N ARG A 56 3.38 -21.50 2.58
CA ARG A 56 1.94 -21.51 2.90
C ARG A 56 1.55 -20.44 3.91
N PHE A 57 2.41 -20.16 4.89
CA PHE A 57 2.17 -19.09 5.86
C PHE A 57 2.26 -17.70 5.22
N ASP A 58 3.25 -17.45 4.35
CA ASP A 58 3.36 -16.19 3.60
C ASP A 58 2.12 -15.96 2.70
N LEU A 59 1.67 -17.00 1.99
CA LEU A 59 0.44 -16.94 1.20
C LEU A 59 -0.80 -16.66 2.06
N ALA A 60 -0.86 -17.21 3.27
CA ALA A 60 -1.96 -16.92 4.20
C ALA A 60 -1.95 -15.46 4.68
N ILE A 61 -0.76 -14.88 4.92
CA ILE A 61 -0.64 -13.44 5.24
C ILE A 61 -1.17 -12.61 4.06
N LYS A 62 -0.72 -12.88 2.83
CA LYS A 62 -1.19 -12.21 1.62
C LYS A 62 -2.71 -12.30 1.43
N ALA A 63 -3.29 -13.45 1.77
CA ALA A 63 -4.73 -13.66 1.71
C ALA A 63 -5.49 -12.78 2.72
N PHE A 64 -4.99 -12.64 3.95
CA PHE A 64 -5.58 -11.74 4.95
C PHE A 64 -5.37 -10.27 4.59
N GLU A 65 -4.21 -9.89 4.06
CA GLU A 65 -3.95 -8.54 3.54
C GLU A 65 -4.95 -8.18 2.42
N HIS A 66 -5.17 -9.11 1.48
CA HIS A 66 -6.13 -8.94 0.38
C HIS A 66 -7.56 -8.72 0.88
N THR A 67 -8.04 -9.56 1.80
CA THR A 67 -9.40 -9.43 2.33
C THR A 67 -9.55 -8.20 3.23
N ALA A 68 -8.51 -7.81 3.97
CA ALA A 68 -8.50 -6.59 4.78
C ALA A 68 -8.58 -5.33 3.90
N ALA A 69 -7.84 -5.28 2.79
CA ALA A 69 -7.91 -4.17 1.84
C ALA A 69 -9.30 -4.07 1.19
N TYR A 70 -9.90 -5.21 0.82
CA TYR A 70 -11.24 -5.29 0.26
C TYR A 70 -12.30 -4.76 1.25
N ASP A 71 -12.31 -5.24 2.49
CA ASP A 71 -13.23 -4.79 3.52
C ASP A 71 -13.04 -3.31 3.88
N SER A 72 -11.79 -2.84 3.89
CA SER A 72 -11.45 -1.42 4.14
C SER A 72 -12.04 -0.50 3.08
N MET A 73 -11.98 -0.91 1.81
CA MET A 73 -12.57 -0.16 0.69
C MET A 73 -14.10 -0.06 0.84
N ILE A 74 -14.77 -1.16 1.15
CA ILE A 74 -16.22 -1.20 1.40
C ILE A 74 -16.59 -0.30 2.58
N ALA A 75 -15.87 -0.43 3.71
CA ALA A 75 -16.15 0.33 4.92
C ALA A 75 -15.96 1.84 4.71
N ASN A 76 -14.93 2.26 3.98
CA ASN A 76 -14.70 3.66 3.63
C ASN A 76 -15.82 4.19 2.73
N TYR A 77 -16.19 3.45 1.68
CA TYR A 77 -17.25 3.85 0.77
C TYR A 77 -18.61 3.95 1.49
N PHE A 78 -19.03 2.92 2.20
CA PHE A 78 -20.31 2.93 2.91
C PHE A 78 -20.34 3.98 4.03
N GLY A 79 -19.23 4.14 4.74
CA GLY A 79 -19.12 5.14 5.80
C GLY A 79 -19.32 6.57 5.28
N SER A 80 -18.96 6.85 4.03
CA SER A 80 -19.20 8.13 3.38
C SER A 80 -20.66 8.32 2.91
N MET A 81 -21.42 7.23 2.76
CA MET A 81 -22.80 7.23 2.28
C MET A 81 -23.84 7.36 3.40
N VAL A 82 -23.46 7.25 4.66
CA VAL A 82 -24.39 7.26 5.82
C VAL A 82 -25.33 8.49 5.82
N PRO A 83 -24.87 9.73 5.60
CA PRO A 83 -25.77 10.89 5.60
C PRO A 83 -26.83 10.82 4.49
N ALA A 84 -26.48 10.36 3.29
CA ALA A 84 -27.41 10.20 2.18
C ALA A 84 -28.45 9.11 2.47
N TYR A 85 -28.01 7.99 3.05
CA TYR A 85 -28.89 6.86 3.40
C TYR A 85 -29.91 7.22 4.46
N HIS A 86 -29.55 8.09 5.41
CA HIS A 86 -30.46 8.60 6.45
C HIS A 86 -31.36 9.76 5.97
N GLY A 87 -31.22 10.20 4.73
CA GLY A 87 -31.98 11.33 4.18
C GLY A 87 -31.55 12.69 4.73
N GLU A 88 -30.40 12.76 5.38
CA GLU A 88 -29.84 13.98 5.98
C GLU A 88 -29.22 14.93 4.92
N SER A 89 -28.90 14.39 3.75
CA SER A 89 -28.36 15.15 2.61
C SER A 89 -28.91 14.61 1.30
N LYS A 90 -29.22 15.53 0.37
CA LYS A 90 -29.51 15.17 -1.04
C LYS A 90 -28.25 14.99 -1.87
N GLU A 91 -27.10 15.41 -1.36
CA GLU A 91 -25.79 15.17 -1.96
C GLU A 91 -25.28 13.80 -1.55
N ALA A 92 -24.95 12.98 -2.55
CA ALA A 92 -24.86 11.53 -2.45
C ALA A 92 -23.74 10.96 -1.58
N ALA A 93 -22.81 11.75 -1.04
CA ALA A 93 -21.77 11.23 -0.17
C ALA A 93 -21.27 12.28 0.83
N GLY A 94 -21.22 11.91 2.08
CA GLY A 94 -20.40 12.63 3.05
C GLY A 94 -18.93 12.58 2.61
N ARG A 95 -18.21 13.68 2.78
CA ARG A 95 -16.81 13.77 2.34
C ARG A 95 -15.87 12.89 3.18
N PHE A 96 -16.31 12.54 4.38
CA PHE A 96 -15.52 11.79 5.35
C PHE A 96 -16.30 10.60 5.88
N PRO A 97 -15.75 9.38 5.81
CA PRO A 97 -16.36 8.20 6.42
C PRO A 97 -16.28 8.27 7.96
N ARG A 98 -17.17 7.54 8.64
CA ARG A 98 -17.15 7.45 10.11
C ARG A 98 -15.86 6.82 10.65
N THR A 99 -15.26 5.90 9.93
CA THR A 99 -13.95 5.32 10.18
C THR A 99 -13.12 5.42 8.92
N LEU A 100 -11.89 5.91 9.03
CA LEU A 100 -10.95 5.97 7.92
C LEU A 100 -10.00 4.76 8.00
N ASN A 101 -10.07 3.91 6.99
CA ASN A 101 -9.19 2.75 6.85
C ASN A 101 -8.17 3.05 5.76
N LEU A 102 -6.89 2.99 6.11
CA LEU A 102 -5.77 3.21 5.19
C LEU A 102 -4.94 1.93 5.10
N ASN A 103 -4.62 1.54 3.87
CA ASN A 103 -3.78 0.39 3.59
C ASN A 103 -2.52 0.87 2.88
N PHE A 104 -1.37 0.59 3.47
CA PHE A 104 -0.07 0.93 2.90
C PHE A 104 0.79 -0.33 2.75
N ILE A 105 1.57 -0.38 1.68
CA ILE A 105 2.50 -1.47 1.39
C ILE A 105 3.91 -1.05 1.79
N LYS A 106 4.60 -1.90 2.54
CA LYS A 106 6.00 -1.66 2.90
C LYS A 106 6.88 -1.73 1.66
N LYS A 107 7.50 -0.60 1.29
CA LYS A 107 8.44 -0.52 0.17
C LYS A 107 9.84 -0.96 0.60
N LEU A 108 10.30 -0.52 1.77
CA LEU A 108 11.62 -0.90 2.28
C LEU A 108 11.72 -0.71 3.81
N ASP A 109 12.65 -1.43 4.41
CA ASP A 109 13.14 -1.16 5.75
C ASP A 109 14.21 -0.06 5.67
N MET A 110 14.09 0.97 6.49
CA MET A 110 15.04 2.07 6.51
C MET A 110 16.24 1.71 7.39
N ARG A 111 17.38 2.33 7.12
CA ARG A 111 18.59 2.11 7.90
C ARG A 111 18.42 2.51 9.37
N TYR A 112 17.69 3.59 9.64
CA TYR A 112 17.25 4.07 10.96
C TYR A 112 16.16 5.15 10.77
N GLY A 113 15.48 5.51 11.86
CA GLY A 113 14.47 6.56 11.88
C GLY A 113 15.05 7.98 11.84
N GLU A 114 14.40 8.91 12.52
CA GLU A 114 14.90 10.29 12.68
C GLU A 114 16.23 10.29 13.46
N ASN A 115 16.34 9.44 14.48
CA ASN A 115 17.53 9.24 15.27
C ASN A 115 18.10 7.84 15.04
N SER A 116 19.42 7.68 15.20
CA SER A 116 20.16 6.47 14.85
C SER A 116 19.76 5.20 15.64
N HIS A 117 19.10 5.34 16.78
CA HIS A 117 18.63 4.23 17.60
C HIS A 117 17.19 3.80 17.29
N GLN A 118 16.49 4.53 16.43
CA GLN A 118 15.11 4.24 16.05
C GLN A 118 15.06 3.31 14.84
N GLN A 119 14.09 2.40 14.84
CA GLN A 119 13.75 1.62 13.67
C GLN A 119 12.70 2.37 12.83
N ALA A 120 12.75 2.21 11.52
CA ALA A 120 11.79 2.80 10.61
C ALA A 120 11.60 1.95 9.35
N ALA A 121 10.43 2.08 8.74
CA ALA A 121 10.11 1.48 7.46
C ALA A 121 9.37 2.50 6.58
N PHE A 122 9.56 2.40 5.29
CA PHE A 122 8.87 3.24 4.32
C PHE A 122 7.71 2.48 3.70
N TYR A 123 6.52 3.00 3.88
CA TYR A 123 5.28 2.48 3.33
C TYR A 123 4.75 3.41 2.24
N ILE A 124 4.13 2.83 1.23
CA ILE A 124 3.54 3.55 0.10
C ILE A 124 2.10 3.10 -0.14
N GLU A 125 1.32 3.93 -0.79
CA GLU A 125 0.02 3.52 -1.33
C GLU A 125 0.20 2.55 -2.50
N GLU A 126 -0.77 1.67 -2.70
CA GLU A 126 -0.83 0.83 -3.89
C GLU A 126 -1.14 1.69 -5.13
N ASN A 127 -0.46 1.43 -6.24
CA ASN A 127 -0.70 2.10 -7.54
C ASN A 127 -0.43 3.63 -7.58
N VAL A 128 0.53 4.11 -6.81
CA VAL A 128 1.00 5.51 -6.93
C VAL A 128 1.46 5.78 -8.36
N LYS A 129 0.86 6.79 -9.01
CA LYS A 129 1.18 7.19 -10.39
C LYS A 129 2.01 8.47 -10.47
N GLU A 130 1.95 9.26 -9.42
CA GLU A 130 2.68 10.52 -9.36
C GLU A 130 4.19 10.28 -9.24
N ALA A 131 4.99 11.11 -9.93
CA ALA A 131 6.43 11.14 -9.74
C ALA A 131 6.74 11.65 -8.31
N SER A 132 7.20 10.75 -7.46
CA SER A 132 7.42 10.98 -6.03
C SER A 132 8.52 10.07 -5.50
N VAL A 133 8.93 10.26 -4.27
CA VAL A 133 9.85 9.33 -3.59
C VAL A 133 9.26 7.91 -3.50
N ALA A 134 7.92 7.80 -3.44
CA ALA A 134 7.23 6.51 -3.45
C ALA A 134 7.45 5.74 -4.76
N THR A 135 7.56 6.40 -5.91
CA THR A 135 7.79 5.79 -7.23
C THR A 135 9.25 5.74 -7.64
N ALA A 136 10.13 6.44 -6.91
CA ALA A 136 11.56 6.48 -7.22
C ALA A 136 12.26 5.13 -7.00
N THR A 137 13.32 4.89 -7.79
CA THR A 137 14.21 3.75 -7.66
C THR A 137 15.60 4.22 -7.25
N GLN A 138 16.11 3.70 -6.15
CA GLN A 138 17.49 3.95 -5.75
C GLN A 138 18.44 3.10 -6.62
N VAL A 139 19.27 3.76 -7.42
CA VAL A 139 20.20 3.07 -8.36
C VAL A 139 21.53 2.72 -7.73
N GLN A 140 21.95 3.42 -6.64
CA GLN A 140 23.19 3.16 -5.94
C GLN A 140 23.18 3.77 -4.53
N GLY A 141 24.20 3.46 -3.74
CA GLY A 141 24.41 4.02 -2.41
C GLY A 141 23.94 3.11 -1.28
N LYS A 142 24.05 3.62 -0.06
CA LYS A 142 23.63 2.90 1.17
C LYS A 142 22.11 2.91 1.32
N ALA A 143 21.59 1.97 2.12
CA ALA A 143 20.19 2.00 2.55
C ALA A 143 19.84 3.38 3.13
N LEU A 144 18.67 3.89 2.75
CA LEU A 144 18.21 5.21 3.15
C LEU A 144 17.74 5.22 4.62
N SER A 145 17.93 6.36 5.29
CA SER A 145 17.31 6.65 6.58
C SER A 145 16.02 7.44 6.39
N TYR A 146 15.24 7.60 7.47
CA TYR A 146 14.08 8.49 7.49
C TYR A 146 14.43 9.90 6.97
N ASN A 147 15.53 10.50 7.49
CA ASN A 147 15.94 11.84 7.10
C ASN A 147 16.30 11.93 5.60
N ASN A 148 16.90 10.86 5.02
CA ASN A 148 17.18 10.85 3.59
C ASN A 148 15.89 10.88 2.75
N ILE A 149 14.87 10.11 3.17
CA ILE A 149 13.56 10.12 2.48
C ILE A 149 12.90 11.49 2.63
N ALA A 150 12.83 12.06 3.84
CA ALA A 150 12.22 13.35 4.09
C ALA A 150 12.92 14.51 3.33
N ASP A 151 14.26 14.52 3.32
CA ASP A 151 15.02 15.53 2.57
C ASP A 151 14.82 15.38 1.06
N THR A 152 14.79 14.14 0.55
CA THR A 152 14.58 13.87 -0.88
C THR A 152 13.18 14.26 -1.32
N ASP A 153 12.16 13.94 -0.51
CA ASP A 153 10.77 14.31 -0.77
C ASP A 153 10.61 15.83 -0.84
N ALA A 154 11.11 16.55 0.17
CA ALA A 154 11.08 18.01 0.18
C ALA A 154 11.81 18.65 -1.01
N ALA A 155 12.95 18.08 -1.43
CA ALA A 155 13.68 18.56 -2.59
C ALA A 155 12.94 18.31 -3.90
N LEU A 156 12.36 17.11 -4.05
CA LEU A 156 11.59 16.72 -5.23
C LEU A 156 10.32 17.56 -5.37
N GLU A 157 9.54 17.71 -4.30
CA GLU A 157 8.31 18.51 -4.33
C GLU A 157 8.62 19.98 -4.62
N CYS A 158 9.68 20.53 -4.03
CA CYS A 158 10.10 21.90 -4.34
C CYS A 158 10.53 22.09 -5.80
N VAL A 159 11.29 21.16 -6.38
CA VAL A 159 11.76 21.31 -7.78
C VAL A 159 10.63 21.12 -8.80
N LYS A 160 9.61 20.36 -8.46
CA LYS A 160 8.41 20.14 -9.31
C LYS A 160 7.59 21.41 -9.54
N GLU A 161 7.73 22.44 -8.68
CA GLU A 161 7.02 23.72 -8.82
C GLU A 161 7.54 24.59 -9.98
N PHE A 162 8.68 24.22 -10.61
CA PHE A 162 9.29 24.97 -11.68
C PHE A 162 9.08 24.30 -13.03
N ASN A 163 8.74 25.10 -14.06
CA ASN A 163 8.63 24.63 -15.44
C ASN A 163 9.96 24.63 -16.19
N GLU A 164 10.89 25.49 -15.75
CA GLU A 164 12.26 25.58 -16.29
C GLU A 164 13.20 24.63 -15.54
N PRO A 165 14.37 24.31 -16.12
CA PRO A 165 15.38 23.57 -15.38
C PRO A 165 15.73 24.28 -14.07
N ALA A 166 15.56 23.57 -12.96
CA ALA A 166 15.76 24.12 -11.63
C ALA A 166 16.67 23.21 -10.79
N CYS A 167 17.36 23.84 -9.82
CA CYS A 167 18.15 23.15 -8.83
C CYS A 167 17.67 23.55 -7.43
N VAL A 168 17.45 22.55 -6.58
CA VAL A 168 17.05 22.75 -5.19
C VAL A 168 18.05 22.09 -4.26
N ILE A 169 18.47 22.80 -3.23
CA ILE A 169 19.33 22.28 -2.16
C ILE A 169 18.52 22.28 -0.87
N VAL A 170 18.41 21.12 -0.25
CA VAL A 170 17.59 20.91 0.97
C VAL A 170 18.49 20.49 2.13
N LYS A 171 18.15 20.98 3.31
CA LYS A 171 18.69 20.51 4.59
C LYS A 171 17.58 20.48 5.63
N HIS A 172 17.43 19.31 6.28
CA HIS A 172 16.38 19.06 7.29
C HIS A 172 14.97 19.39 6.75
N ALA A 173 14.66 18.81 5.58
CA ALA A 173 13.41 18.99 4.84
C ALA A 173 13.05 20.47 4.51
N ASN A 174 14.02 21.40 4.56
CA ASN A 174 13.83 22.80 4.20
C ASN A 174 14.74 23.21 3.05
N PRO A 175 14.21 23.88 2.02
CA PRO A 175 15.03 24.46 0.96
C PRO A 175 15.95 25.55 1.53
N CYS A 176 17.25 25.40 1.32
CA CYS A 176 18.25 26.41 1.70
C CYS A 176 18.91 27.08 0.50
N GLY A 177 18.60 26.61 -0.72
CA GLY A 177 19.01 27.21 -1.97
C GLY A 177 18.13 26.72 -3.12
N VAL A 178 17.66 27.63 -3.96
CA VAL A 178 16.89 27.36 -5.16
C VAL A 178 17.41 28.24 -6.29
N ALA A 179 17.60 27.66 -7.46
CA ALA A 179 17.99 28.39 -8.66
C ALA A 179 17.27 27.80 -9.88
N VAL A 180 16.91 28.68 -10.81
CA VAL A 180 16.38 28.33 -12.14
C VAL A 180 17.33 28.80 -13.21
N SER A 181 17.34 28.11 -14.38
CA SER A 181 18.20 28.46 -15.53
C SER A 181 17.41 29.22 -16.58
#